data_eec7c2ca85c81a2e8ff601755a4da3af
#
_entry.id   eec7c2ca85c81a2e8ff601755a4da3af
#
_cell.length_a   1.000
_cell.length_b   1.000
_cell.length_c   1.000
_cell.angle_alpha   90.00
_cell.angle_beta   90.00
_cell.angle_gamma   90.00
#
_symmetry.space_group_name_H-M   'P 1'
#
loop_
_entity.id
_entity.type
_entity.pdbx_description
1 polymer ?
#
loop_
_entity_poly.entity_id
_entity_poly.type
_entity_poly.pdbx_seq_one_letter_code
_entity_poly.pdbx_strand_id
1 'polypeptide(L)'
;MAFDVSEKYVAAAESNLEVRLPETYRDAMKKENGGTRKSASDLWSIIPIFDQSDRKRMSRTSNDIVRETKAMSSWTGWPPKAICIAQNGTGDALIFLREGAVCDGTVYLWNHETGSVKMVAQDFAKLKT
;
A
#
# COMPACT_ATOMS: atom_id res chain seq x y z
N MET A 1 9.88 13.52 -5.61
CA MET A 1 8.87 13.97 -4.65
C MET A 1 7.49 13.48 -5.07
N ALA A 2 6.72 12.93 -4.14
CA ALA A 2 5.38 12.44 -4.43
C ALA A 2 4.38 13.60 -4.46
N PHE A 3 3.36 13.46 -5.29
CA PHE A 3 2.26 14.42 -5.35
C PHE A 3 1.25 14.16 -4.23
N ASP A 4 0.36 15.11 -4.01
CA ASP A 4 -0.87 14.86 -3.28
C ASP A 4 -1.83 14.05 -4.17
N VAL A 5 -2.93 13.55 -3.61
CA VAL A 5 -3.97 12.88 -4.37
C VAL A 5 -5.34 13.25 -3.79
N SER A 6 -6.34 13.42 -4.65
CA SER A 6 -7.66 13.81 -4.21
C SER A 6 -8.48 12.61 -3.72
N GLU A 7 -9.46 12.89 -2.87
CA GLU A 7 -10.35 11.90 -2.26
C GLU A 7 -10.99 10.96 -3.30
N LYS A 8 -11.36 11.47 -4.46
CA LYS A 8 -12.06 10.64 -5.46
C LYS A 8 -11.20 9.49 -5.98
N TYR A 9 -9.86 9.67 -6.04
CA TYR A 9 -8.97 8.59 -6.47
C TYR A 9 -8.71 7.59 -5.36
N VAL A 10 -8.68 8.05 -4.11
CA VAL A 10 -8.64 7.14 -2.95
C VAL A 10 -9.90 6.29 -2.94
N ALA A 11 -11.05 6.90 -3.11
CA ALA A 11 -12.34 6.18 -3.16
C ALA A 11 -12.41 5.21 -4.34
N ALA A 12 -11.85 5.58 -5.50
CA ALA A 12 -11.80 4.68 -6.66
C ALA A 12 -10.94 3.45 -6.38
N ALA A 13 -9.79 3.60 -5.72
CA ALA A 13 -8.95 2.49 -5.33
C ALA A 13 -9.68 1.56 -4.35
N GLU A 14 -10.38 2.13 -3.38
CA GLU A 14 -11.19 1.35 -2.43
C GLU A 14 -12.29 0.56 -3.14
N SER A 15 -12.94 1.18 -4.12
CA SER A 15 -13.97 0.51 -4.91
C SER A 15 -13.40 -0.67 -5.70
N ASN A 16 -12.23 -0.48 -6.32
CA ASN A 16 -11.57 -1.53 -7.09
C ASN A 16 -11.06 -2.67 -6.21
N LEU A 17 -10.60 -2.37 -5.01
CA LEU A 17 -10.13 -3.36 -4.04
C LEU A 17 -11.27 -3.95 -3.22
N GLU A 18 -12.45 -3.36 -3.29
CA GLU A 18 -13.62 -3.77 -2.51
C GLU A 18 -13.32 -3.75 -1.00
N VAL A 19 -12.65 -2.68 -0.55
CA VAL A 19 -12.24 -2.55 0.85
C VAL A 19 -12.18 -1.08 1.26
N ARG A 20 -12.46 -0.81 2.54
CA ARG A 20 -12.20 0.49 3.15
C ARG A 20 -10.77 0.49 3.67
N LEU A 21 -9.94 1.39 3.16
CA LEU A 21 -8.55 1.55 3.60
C LEU A 21 -8.50 2.29 4.95
N PRO A 22 -7.46 2.02 5.76
CA PRO A 22 -7.34 2.69 7.06
C PRO A 22 -7.26 4.21 6.94
N GLU A 23 -7.86 4.91 7.87
CA GLU A 23 -7.93 6.38 7.85
C GLU A 23 -6.54 7.02 7.88
N THR A 24 -5.61 6.48 8.69
CA THR A 24 -4.23 6.97 8.76
C THR A 24 -3.52 6.87 7.42
N TYR A 25 -3.77 5.79 6.69
CA TYR A 25 -3.22 5.60 5.35
C TYR A 25 -3.84 6.57 4.35
N ARG A 26 -5.17 6.70 4.35
CA ARG A 26 -5.89 7.61 3.45
C ARG A 26 -5.40 9.04 3.62
N ASP A 27 -5.29 9.49 4.87
CA ASP A 27 -4.83 10.85 5.17
C ASP A 27 -3.40 11.09 4.71
N ALA A 28 -2.51 10.11 4.95
CA ALA A 28 -1.12 10.21 4.54
C ALA A 28 -0.98 10.29 3.02
N MET A 29 -1.72 9.44 2.28
CA MET A 29 -1.63 9.40 0.83
C MET A 29 -2.22 10.65 0.16
N LYS A 30 -3.22 11.26 0.77
CA LYS A 30 -3.76 12.52 0.27
C LYS A 30 -2.73 13.65 0.30
N LYS A 31 -1.79 13.60 1.24
CA LYS A 31 -0.72 14.59 1.36
C LYS A 31 0.49 14.23 0.52
N GLU A 32 0.87 12.96 0.54
CA GLU A 32 2.03 12.44 -0.20
C GLU A 32 1.68 11.08 -0.75
N ASN A 33 1.37 11.04 -2.04
CA ASN A 33 0.90 9.82 -2.71
C ASN A 33 2.06 8.95 -3.16
N GLY A 34 2.71 8.27 -2.23
CA GLY A 34 3.90 7.45 -2.48
C GLY A 34 5.04 7.86 -1.56
N GLY A 35 6.23 8.02 -2.14
CA GLY A 35 7.43 8.36 -1.38
C GLY A 35 8.07 7.14 -0.73
N THR A 36 8.86 7.38 0.32
CA THR A 36 9.57 6.32 1.04
C THR A 36 9.31 6.41 2.53
N ARG A 37 9.33 5.25 3.19
CA ARG A 37 9.20 5.15 4.64
C ARG A 37 10.19 4.12 5.16
N LYS A 38 10.58 4.26 6.43
CA LYS A 38 11.49 3.34 7.11
C LYS A 38 10.73 2.48 8.10
N SER A 39 11.02 1.19 8.12
CA SER A 39 10.45 0.27 9.10
C SER A 39 11.20 -1.05 9.03
N ALA A 40 11.23 -1.78 10.15
CA ALA A 40 11.86 -3.10 10.22
C ALA A 40 13.30 -3.12 9.67
N SER A 41 14.06 -2.07 9.94
CA SER A 41 15.45 -1.87 9.51
C SER A 41 15.61 -1.82 7.99
N ASP A 42 14.57 -1.40 7.28
CA ASP A 42 14.58 -1.34 5.82
C ASP A 42 13.94 -0.05 5.33
N LEU A 43 14.20 0.27 4.07
CA LEU A 43 13.62 1.42 3.38
C LEU A 43 12.57 0.90 2.41
N TRP A 44 11.36 1.41 2.54
CA TRP A 44 10.21 0.96 1.76
C TRP A 44 9.76 2.00 0.77
N SER A 45 9.60 1.59 -0.47
CA SER A 45 9.00 2.42 -1.51
C SER A 45 7.48 2.28 -1.40
N ILE A 46 6.80 3.37 -1.06
CA ILE A 46 5.35 3.37 -0.89
C ILE A 46 4.68 3.37 -2.26
N ILE A 47 3.80 2.39 -2.48
CA ILE A 47 3.08 2.24 -3.74
C ILE A 47 1.98 3.30 -3.80
N PRO A 48 1.88 4.09 -4.89
CA PRO A 48 0.91 5.16 -4.97
C PRO A 48 -0.51 4.67 -5.25
N ILE A 49 -1.48 5.53 -4.99
CA ILE A 49 -2.86 5.39 -5.46
C ILE A 49 -2.89 5.97 -6.88
N PHE A 50 -3.57 5.30 -7.81
CA PHE A 50 -3.66 5.74 -9.20
C PHE A 50 -4.36 7.10 -9.30
N ASP A 51 -3.72 8.06 -9.96
CA ASP A 51 -4.19 9.44 -10.08
C ASP A 51 -4.19 9.83 -11.56
N GLN A 52 -5.38 10.00 -12.12
CA GLN A 52 -5.58 10.35 -13.53
C GLN A 52 -5.83 11.84 -13.73
N SER A 53 -5.60 12.68 -12.72
CA SER A 53 -5.97 14.10 -12.80
C SER A 53 -5.18 14.89 -13.84
N ASP A 54 -3.96 14.45 -14.16
CA ASP A 54 -3.21 14.97 -15.29
C ASP A 54 -2.26 13.89 -15.81
N ARG A 55 -1.64 14.17 -16.97
CA ARG A 55 -0.78 13.19 -17.65
C ARG A 55 0.45 12.79 -16.82
N LYS A 56 1.07 13.76 -16.15
CA LYS A 56 2.26 13.51 -15.35
C LYS A 56 1.94 12.65 -14.13
N ARG A 57 0.85 12.96 -13.43
CA ARG A 57 0.40 12.18 -12.27
C ARG A 57 -0.01 10.77 -12.68
N MET A 58 -0.72 10.64 -13.78
CA MET A 58 -1.12 9.32 -14.30
C MET A 58 0.11 8.46 -14.59
N SER A 59 1.13 9.03 -15.22
CA SER A 59 2.37 8.32 -15.52
C SER A 59 3.10 7.88 -14.25
N ARG A 60 3.19 8.76 -13.25
CA ARG A 60 3.93 8.48 -12.02
C ARG A 60 3.21 7.55 -11.06
N THR A 61 1.91 7.36 -11.23
CA THR A 61 1.11 6.51 -10.34
C THR A 61 0.61 5.24 -11.01
N SER A 62 1.14 4.90 -12.20
CA SER A 62 0.66 3.74 -12.98
C SER A 62 0.92 2.39 -12.30
N ASN A 63 1.96 2.27 -11.47
CA ASN A 63 2.20 1.09 -10.66
C ASN A 63 1.53 1.27 -9.29
N ASP A 64 0.21 1.31 -9.29
CA ASP A 64 -0.61 1.66 -8.14
C ASP A 64 -0.94 0.44 -7.26
N ILE A 65 -1.55 0.70 -6.10
CA ILE A 65 -1.86 -0.35 -5.12
C ILE A 65 -2.80 -1.42 -5.66
N VAL A 66 -3.73 -1.06 -6.55
CA VAL A 66 -4.66 -2.03 -7.14
C VAL A 66 -3.89 -2.98 -8.06
N ARG A 67 -3.05 -2.41 -8.92
CA ARG A 67 -2.24 -3.17 -9.86
C ARG A 67 -1.24 -4.08 -9.14
N GLU A 68 -0.50 -3.53 -8.16
CA GLU A 68 0.51 -4.29 -7.43
C GLU A 68 -0.10 -5.37 -6.55
N THR A 69 -1.23 -5.09 -5.92
CA THR A 69 -1.96 -6.09 -5.12
C THR A 69 -2.39 -7.25 -5.99
N LYS A 70 -2.91 -6.97 -7.18
CA LYS A 70 -3.31 -8.01 -8.13
C LYS A 70 -2.11 -8.84 -8.57
N ALA A 71 -0.98 -8.20 -8.90
CA ALA A 71 0.24 -8.90 -9.30
C ALA A 71 0.78 -9.78 -8.18
N MET A 72 0.81 -9.28 -6.95
CA MET A 72 1.33 -10.03 -5.80
C MET A 72 0.42 -11.17 -5.38
N SER A 73 -0.86 -11.10 -5.69
CA SER A 73 -1.83 -12.14 -5.28
C SER A 73 -1.52 -13.51 -5.86
N SER A 74 -0.73 -13.59 -6.93
CA SER A 74 -0.31 -14.86 -7.54
C SER A 74 0.98 -15.42 -6.94
N TRP A 75 1.65 -14.68 -6.06
CA TRP A 75 2.90 -15.15 -5.45
C TRP A 75 2.61 -16.21 -4.40
N THR A 76 3.46 -17.24 -4.35
CA THR A 76 3.35 -18.31 -3.35
C THR A 76 3.45 -17.72 -1.94
N GLY A 77 2.51 -18.09 -1.09
CA GLY A 77 2.50 -17.64 0.31
C GLY A 77 1.86 -16.27 0.53
N TRP A 78 1.35 -15.62 -0.52
CA TRP A 78 0.66 -14.34 -0.35
C TRP A 78 -0.61 -14.54 0.48
N PRO A 79 -0.81 -13.76 1.56
CA PRO A 79 -2.02 -13.91 2.38
C PRO A 79 -3.28 -13.59 1.58
N PRO A 80 -4.38 -14.33 1.78
CA PRO A 80 -5.61 -14.10 1.03
C PRO A 80 -6.10 -12.66 1.16
N LYS A 81 -6.34 -12.02 0.02
CA LYS A 81 -6.87 -10.65 -0.09
C LYS A 81 -6.04 -9.57 0.61
N ALA A 82 -4.75 -9.82 0.90
CA ALA A 82 -3.87 -8.81 1.44
C ALA A 82 -3.70 -7.65 0.44
N ILE A 83 -3.53 -6.44 0.97
CA ILE A 83 -3.31 -5.23 0.16
C ILE A 83 -1.82 -4.89 0.20
N CYS A 84 -1.19 -4.83 -0.97
CA CYS A 84 0.23 -4.47 -1.08
C CYS A 84 0.37 -2.95 -1.07
N ILE A 85 1.04 -2.40 -0.05
CA ILE A 85 1.17 -0.94 0.08
C ILE A 85 2.61 -0.44 -0.06
N ALA A 86 3.60 -1.31 0.02
CA ALA A 86 5.00 -0.93 -0.13
C ALA A 86 5.86 -2.12 -0.51
N GLN A 87 7.01 -1.83 -1.14
CA GLN A 87 7.98 -2.84 -1.55
C GLN A 87 9.38 -2.33 -1.24
N ASN A 88 10.32 -3.25 -1.01
CA ASN A 88 11.71 -2.90 -0.70
C ASN A 88 12.70 -3.30 -1.80
N GLY A 89 12.21 -3.82 -2.92
CA GLY A 89 13.06 -4.22 -4.03
C GLY A 89 13.62 -5.65 -3.94
N THR A 90 13.39 -6.34 -2.82
CA THR A 90 13.87 -7.73 -2.65
C THR A 90 12.78 -8.78 -2.83
N GLY A 91 11.53 -8.35 -2.99
CA GLY A 91 10.36 -9.23 -3.08
C GLY A 91 9.48 -9.20 -1.85
N ASP A 92 9.97 -8.66 -0.74
CA ASP A 92 9.16 -8.47 0.47
C ASP A 92 8.22 -7.28 0.30
N ALA A 93 7.14 -7.27 1.06
CA ALA A 93 6.14 -6.22 0.96
C ALA A 93 5.63 -5.81 2.34
N LEU A 94 5.21 -4.54 2.45
CA LEU A 94 4.35 -4.12 3.54
C LEU A 94 2.91 -4.25 3.05
N ILE A 95 2.05 -4.76 3.92
CA ILE A 95 0.67 -5.09 3.57
C ILE A 95 -0.30 -4.67 4.65
N PHE A 96 -1.56 -4.46 4.24
CA PHE A 96 -2.70 -4.49 5.15
C PHE A 96 -3.38 -5.85 5.02
N LEU A 97 -3.85 -6.37 6.14
CA LEU A 97 -4.75 -7.53 6.17
C LEU A 97 -6.18 -7.01 6.34
N ARG A 98 -7.14 -7.76 5.85
CA ARG A 98 -8.54 -7.32 5.86
C ARG A 98 -9.46 -8.38 6.42
N GLU A 99 -10.54 -7.92 7.05
CA GLU A 99 -11.68 -8.75 7.43
C GLU A 99 -12.87 -8.26 6.62
N GLY A 100 -13.27 -9.05 5.62
CA GLY A 100 -14.31 -8.62 4.69
C GLY A 100 -13.94 -7.34 3.97
N ALA A 101 -14.73 -6.29 4.15
CA ALA A 101 -14.57 -5.02 3.44
C ALA A 101 -13.76 -3.98 4.21
N VAL A 102 -13.12 -4.34 5.33
CA VAL A 102 -12.40 -3.37 6.17
C VAL A 102 -10.99 -3.88 6.48
N CYS A 103 -10.00 -2.98 6.39
CA CYS A 103 -8.65 -3.23 6.88
C CYS A 103 -8.56 -2.85 8.36
N ASP A 104 -7.78 -3.61 9.14
CA ASP A 104 -7.63 -3.34 10.57
C ASP A 104 -6.67 -2.19 10.90
N GLY A 105 -5.97 -1.67 9.91
CA GLY A 105 -5.05 -0.54 10.06
C GLY A 105 -3.63 -0.93 10.43
N THR A 106 -3.39 -2.10 10.95
CA THR A 106 -2.05 -2.57 11.29
C THR A 106 -1.24 -2.82 10.03
N VAL A 107 0.03 -2.41 10.04
CA VAL A 107 0.95 -2.65 8.93
C VAL A 107 1.76 -3.90 9.23
N TYR A 108 1.77 -4.84 8.29
CA TYR A 108 2.52 -6.09 8.40
C TYR A 108 3.61 -6.17 7.35
N LEU A 109 4.68 -6.88 7.67
CA LEU A 109 5.72 -7.24 6.70
C LEU A 109 5.48 -8.68 6.24
N TRP A 110 5.35 -8.85 4.93
CA TRP A 110 5.26 -10.17 4.31
C TRP A 110 6.63 -10.54 3.74
N ASN A 111 7.17 -11.68 4.15
CA ASN A 111 8.44 -12.20 3.68
C ASN A 111 8.21 -13.18 2.53
N HIS A 112 8.72 -12.85 1.34
CA HIS A 112 8.46 -13.67 0.14
C HIS A 112 9.13 -15.04 0.18
N GLU A 113 10.23 -15.19 0.94
CA GLU A 113 10.94 -16.46 1.00
C GLU A 113 10.24 -17.48 1.89
N THR A 114 9.64 -17.01 2.99
CA THR A 114 9.02 -17.90 3.99
C THR A 114 7.50 -17.83 4.00
N GLY A 115 6.91 -16.78 3.43
CA GLY A 115 5.49 -16.52 3.52
C GLY A 115 5.06 -15.98 4.89
N SER A 116 6.01 -15.70 5.80
CA SER A 116 5.69 -15.22 7.13
C SER A 116 5.12 -13.80 7.09
N VAL A 117 4.26 -13.50 8.06
CA VAL A 117 3.62 -12.20 8.23
C VAL A 117 3.93 -11.71 9.64
N LYS A 118 4.47 -10.51 9.75
CA LYS A 118 4.91 -9.95 11.03
C LYS A 118 4.44 -8.51 11.15
N MET A 119 3.86 -8.15 12.29
CA MET A 119 3.47 -6.76 12.54
C MET A 119 4.72 -5.89 12.64
N VAL A 120 4.73 -4.74 11.94
CA VAL A 120 5.83 -3.77 11.99
C VAL A 120 5.39 -2.39 12.46
N ALA A 121 4.10 -2.08 12.39
CA ALA A 121 3.57 -0.81 12.90
C ALA A 121 2.09 -0.96 13.24
N GLN A 122 1.64 -0.24 14.27
CA GLN A 122 0.23 -0.27 14.67
C GLN A 122 -0.67 0.41 13.64
N ASP A 123 -0.14 1.39 12.92
CA ASP A 123 -0.83 2.03 11.81
C ASP A 123 0.19 2.67 10.86
N PHE A 124 -0.30 3.16 9.73
CA PHE A 124 0.56 3.72 8.69
C PHE A 124 1.32 4.97 9.16
N ALA A 125 0.73 5.76 10.03
CA ALA A 125 1.37 6.98 10.54
C ALA A 125 2.59 6.69 11.42
N LYS A 126 2.72 5.47 11.93
CA LYS A 126 3.86 5.05 12.76
C LYS A 126 5.08 4.66 11.93
N LEU A 127 4.96 4.53 10.62
CA LEU A 127 6.11 4.31 9.75
C LEU A 127 6.93 5.60 9.69
N LYS A 128 8.25 5.48 9.82
CA LYS A 128 9.14 6.64 9.88
C LYS A 128 9.41 7.21 8.49
N THR A 129 9.58 8.51 8.42
CA THR A 129 9.91 9.19 7.16
C THR A 129 11.42 9.46 7.02
#